data_e3193833a06c32354b555245499c79cf
#
_entry.id   e3193833a06c32354b555245499c79cf
#
_cell.length_a   1.000
_cell.length_b   1.000
_cell.length_c   1.000
_cell.angle_alpha   90.00
_cell.angle_beta   90.00
_cell.angle_gamma   90.00
#
_symmetry.space_group_name_H-M   'P 1'
#
loop_
_entity.id
_entity.type
_entity.pdbx_description
1 polymer ?
#
loop_
_entity_poly.entity_id
_entity_poly.type
_entity_poly.pdbx_seq_one_letter_code
_entity_poly.pdbx_strand_id
1 'polypeptide(L)'
;MSTKLCPNCGAEVPQVANLCKHCFHDFKAPVVKRKSPLFSILLLALGCAIVSAIAFGYMQDQNKTFKISIDRETESIVFTTRYADHTEADRVYFKDVASVEYVKNTRPRPFEVAIITVKGDRYVYKQGDEPLDFQAHTLSELIERPYVERDESGASVPHGQN
;
A
#
# COMPACT_ATOMS: atom_id res chain seq x y z
N MET A 1 37.03 56.07 -32.02
CA MET A 1 37.12 55.17 -30.85
C MET A 1 35.80 54.43 -30.72
N SER A 2 35.81 53.11 -30.74
CA SER A 2 34.54 52.35 -30.64
C SER A 2 34.06 52.30 -29.21
N THR A 3 32.77 52.51 -29.00
CA THR A 3 32.07 52.49 -27.72
C THR A 3 31.06 51.36 -27.72
N LYS A 4 30.70 50.83 -26.54
CA LYS A 4 29.59 49.88 -26.29
C LYS A 4 28.64 50.41 -25.23
N LEU A 5 27.35 50.04 -25.31
CA LEU A 5 26.38 50.39 -24.32
C LEU A 5 26.41 49.37 -23.15
N CYS A 6 26.36 49.87 -21.94
CA CYS A 6 26.25 49.02 -20.76
C CYS A 6 24.85 48.39 -20.67
N PRO A 7 24.70 47.05 -20.59
CA PRO A 7 23.42 46.40 -20.55
C PRO A 7 22.64 46.65 -19.23
N ASN A 8 23.29 47.15 -18.19
CA ASN A 8 22.68 47.40 -16.89
C ASN A 8 22.18 48.84 -16.70
N CYS A 9 22.91 49.83 -17.23
CA CYS A 9 22.58 51.28 -17.05
C CYS A 9 22.45 52.06 -18.36
N GLY A 10 22.71 51.45 -19.52
CA GLY A 10 22.60 52.10 -20.82
C GLY A 10 23.68 53.14 -21.13
N ALA A 11 24.66 53.37 -20.24
CA ALA A 11 25.73 54.36 -20.46
C ALA A 11 26.74 53.88 -21.49
N GLU A 12 27.25 54.78 -22.30
CA GLU A 12 28.36 54.50 -23.24
C GLU A 12 29.69 54.36 -22.51
N VAL A 13 30.36 53.24 -22.78
CA VAL A 13 31.69 52.94 -22.24
C VAL A 13 32.64 52.47 -23.36
N PRO A 14 33.96 52.70 -23.20
CA PRO A 14 34.93 52.18 -24.17
C PRO A 14 34.80 50.67 -24.37
N GLN A 15 34.96 50.20 -25.59
CA GLN A 15 34.79 48.81 -25.95
C GLN A 15 35.71 47.87 -25.19
N VAL A 16 36.91 48.33 -24.81
CA VAL A 16 37.93 47.61 -24.04
C VAL A 16 37.68 47.58 -22.53
N ALA A 17 36.68 48.35 -22.01
CA ALA A 17 36.40 48.40 -20.59
C ALA A 17 35.86 47.07 -20.06
N ASN A 18 36.41 46.54 -18.98
CA ASN A 18 35.97 45.35 -18.30
C ASN A 18 34.85 45.64 -17.24
N LEU A 19 34.78 46.90 -16.76
CA LEU A 19 33.82 47.41 -15.78
C LEU A 19 33.17 48.68 -16.28
N CYS A 20 31.87 48.85 -16.02
CA CYS A 20 31.18 50.07 -16.30
C CYS A 20 31.52 51.12 -15.24
N LYS A 21 32.00 52.33 -15.65
CA LYS A 21 32.37 53.43 -14.75
C LYS A 21 31.16 54.04 -14.01
N HIS A 22 29.92 53.78 -14.48
CA HIS A 22 28.70 54.36 -13.93
C HIS A 22 27.98 53.45 -12.96
N CYS A 23 27.94 52.13 -13.22
CA CYS A 23 27.18 51.18 -12.38
C CYS A 23 28.03 49.99 -11.94
N PHE A 24 29.32 49.98 -12.22
CA PHE A 24 30.28 48.92 -11.87
C PHE A 24 29.92 47.53 -12.36
N HIS A 25 29.07 47.44 -13.39
CA HIS A 25 28.75 46.17 -14.02
C HIS A 25 29.98 45.55 -14.67
N ASP A 26 30.29 44.30 -14.32
CA ASP A 26 31.39 43.56 -14.90
C ASP A 26 30.94 42.84 -16.18
N PHE A 27 31.58 43.21 -17.31
CA PHE A 27 31.31 42.65 -18.64
C PHE A 27 31.90 41.23 -18.83
N LYS A 28 32.79 40.79 -17.96
CA LYS A 28 33.39 39.43 -17.99
C LYS A 28 32.68 38.43 -17.08
N ALA A 29 31.87 38.94 -16.16
CA ALA A 29 31.12 38.03 -15.25
C ALA A 29 30.14 37.17 -16.04
N PRO A 30 30.15 35.85 -15.84
CA PRO A 30 29.18 34.98 -16.51
C PRO A 30 27.75 35.36 -16.08
N VAL A 31 26.89 35.53 -17.09
CA VAL A 31 25.48 35.83 -16.84
C VAL A 31 24.84 34.61 -16.15
N VAL A 32 24.76 34.61 -14.83
CA VAL A 32 24.06 33.59 -14.09
C VAL A 32 22.56 33.76 -14.36
N LYS A 33 22.02 32.94 -15.27
CA LYS A 33 20.57 32.85 -15.50
C LYS A 33 19.93 32.38 -14.19
N ARG A 34 19.34 33.27 -13.43
CA ARG A 34 18.51 32.92 -12.26
C ARG A 34 17.36 32.06 -12.76
N LYS A 35 17.38 30.77 -12.41
CA LYS A 35 16.24 29.89 -12.63
C LYS A 35 15.04 30.52 -11.91
N SER A 36 13.93 30.68 -12.61
CA SER A 36 12.75 31.31 -12.02
C SER A 36 12.33 30.50 -10.80
N PRO A 37 12.08 31.11 -9.64
CA PRO A 37 11.65 30.39 -8.43
C PRO A 37 10.31 29.68 -8.63
N LEU A 38 9.50 30.13 -9.58
CA LEU A 38 8.22 29.55 -9.94
C LEU A 38 8.32 28.08 -10.34
N PHE A 39 9.37 27.71 -11.09
CA PHE A 39 9.57 26.31 -11.49
C PHE A 39 9.89 25.40 -10.29
N SER A 40 10.68 25.89 -9.33
CA SER A 40 10.97 25.16 -8.10
C SER A 40 9.74 25.01 -7.21
N ILE A 41 8.91 26.05 -7.12
CA ILE A 41 7.65 26.00 -6.36
C ILE A 41 6.66 25.04 -7.00
N LEU A 42 6.56 25.02 -8.34
CA LEU A 42 5.69 24.08 -9.07
C LEU A 42 6.10 22.62 -8.83
N LEU A 43 7.41 22.33 -8.89
CA LEU A 43 7.93 20.99 -8.62
C LEU A 43 7.65 20.54 -7.17
N LEU A 44 7.80 21.45 -6.21
CA LEU A 44 7.52 21.18 -4.81
C LEU A 44 6.02 20.91 -4.59
N ALA A 45 5.15 21.70 -5.18
CA ALA A 45 3.70 21.51 -5.11
C ALA A 45 3.27 20.17 -5.74
N LEU A 46 3.84 19.80 -6.89
CA LEU A 46 3.59 18.51 -7.53
C LEU A 46 4.05 17.34 -6.65
N GLY A 47 5.22 17.46 -6.04
CA GLY A 47 5.75 16.45 -5.11
C GLY A 47 4.84 16.26 -3.89
N CYS A 48 4.38 17.36 -3.28
CA CYS A 48 3.42 17.30 -2.16
C CYS A 48 2.09 16.66 -2.56
N ALA A 49 1.57 16.95 -3.75
CA ALA A 49 0.33 16.37 -4.24
C ALA A 49 0.44 14.85 -4.42
N ILE A 50 1.55 14.36 -4.98
CA ILE A 50 1.81 12.93 -5.16
C ILE A 50 1.90 12.22 -3.80
N VAL A 51 2.67 12.78 -2.86
CA VAL A 51 2.80 12.21 -1.50
C VAL A 51 1.45 12.16 -0.79
N SER A 52 0.65 13.24 -0.90
CA SER A 52 -0.68 13.30 -0.31
C SER A 52 -1.63 12.25 -0.91
N ALA A 53 -1.60 12.03 -2.22
CA ALA A 53 -2.41 11.02 -2.89
C ALA A 53 -2.04 9.60 -2.45
N ILE A 54 -0.73 9.30 -2.33
CA ILE A 54 -0.24 8.00 -1.85
C ILE A 54 -0.65 7.78 -0.38
N ALA A 55 -0.47 8.79 0.48
CA ALA A 55 -0.85 8.71 1.90
C ALA A 55 -2.37 8.52 2.06
N PHE A 56 -3.18 9.19 1.25
CA PHE A 56 -4.63 9.05 1.26
C PHE A 56 -5.06 7.65 0.83
N GLY A 57 -4.47 7.11 -0.25
CA GLY A 57 -4.72 5.73 -0.70
C GLY A 57 -4.33 4.69 0.37
N TYR A 58 -3.19 4.89 1.03
CA TYR A 58 -2.75 4.01 2.12
C TYR A 58 -3.69 4.07 3.34
N MET A 59 -4.19 5.26 3.70
CA MET A 59 -5.16 5.41 4.79
C MET A 59 -6.51 4.76 4.47
N GLN A 60 -6.96 4.81 3.22
CA GLN A 60 -8.20 4.11 2.82
C GLN A 60 -8.07 2.60 2.93
N ASP A 61 -6.91 2.04 2.58
CA ASP A 61 -6.67 0.60 2.66
C ASP A 61 -6.64 0.08 4.11
N GLN A 62 -6.20 0.90 5.05
CA GLN A 62 -6.20 0.57 6.48
C GLN A 62 -7.60 0.58 7.15
N ASN A 63 -8.58 1.25 6.56
CA ASN A 63 -9.93 1.36 7.10
C ASN A 63 -10.87 0.21 6.71
N LYS A 64 -10.33 -0.87 6.12
CA LYS A 64 -11.10 -2.07 5.82
C LYS A 64 -11.51 -2.77 7.12
N THR A 65 -12.81 -2.94 7.31
CA THR A 65 -13.33 -3.72 8.43
C THR A 65 -13.79 -5.07 7.91
N PHE A 66 -13.18 -6.11 8.44
CA PHE A 66 -13.51 -7.49 8.10
C PHE A 66 -14.40 -8.09 9.19
N LYS A 67 -15.58 -8.59 8.82
CA LYS A 67 -16.52 -9.24 9.71
C LYS A 67 -16.95 -10.58 9.14
N ILE A 68 -16.88 -11.62 9.97
CA ILE A 68 -17.37 -12.95 9.63
C ILE A 68 -18.61 -13.22 10.45
N SER A 69 -19.64 -13.72 9.82
CA SER A 69 -20.87 -14.16 10.44
C SER A 69 -21.16 -15.59 10.02
N ILE A 70 -21.37 -16.47 11.00
CA ILE A 70 -21.78 -17.86 10.77
C ILE A 70 -23.26 -17.94 11.04
N ASP A 71 -24.01 -18.33 10.02
CA ASP A 71 -25.45 -18.52 10.08
C ASP A 71 -25.75 -20.04 10.02
N ARG A 72 -26.24 -20.55 11.14
CA ARG A 72 -26.58 -21.97 11.27
C ARG A 72 -27.89 -22.33 10.60
N GLU A 73 -28.82 -21.38 10.49
CA GLU A 73 -30.11 -21.64 9.86
C GLU A 73 -29.96 -21.83 8.35
N THR A 74 -29.09 -21.03 7.74
CA THR A 74 -28.80 -21.11 6.30
C THR A 74 -27.59 -21.99 5.99
N GLU A 75 -26.96 -22.59 7.02
CA GLU A 75 -25.73 -23.40 6.91
C GLU A 75 -24.66 -22.68 6.05
N SER A 76 -24.41 -21.41 6.36
CA SER A 76 -23.52 -20.57 5.58
C SER A 76 -22.62 -19.68 6.43
N ILE A 77 -21.45 -19.36 5.87
CA ILE A 77 -20.51 -18.40 6.42
C ILE A 77 -20.50 -17.19 5.50
N VAL A 78 -20.74 -16.02 6.07
CA VAL A 78 -20.72 -14.76 5.33
C VAL A 78 -19.47 -13.97 5.72
N PHE A 79 -18.60 -13.76 4.74
CA PHE A 79 -17.43 -12.92 4.84
C PHE A 79 -17.81 -11.53 4.35
N THR A 80 -17.84 -10.56 5.26
CA THR A 80 -18.20 -9.18 4.91
C THR A 80 -16.97 -8.31 5.03
N THR A 81 -16.53 -7.75 3.89
CA THR A 81 -15.48 -6.75 3.85
C THR A 81 -16.11 -5.40 3.61
N ARG A 82 -15.98 -4.52 4.58
CA ARG A 82 -16.47 -3.15 4.48
C ARG A 82 -15.34 -2.23 4.07
N TYR A 83 -15.46 -1.64 2.90
CA TYR A 83 -14.62 -0.56 2.40
C TYR A 83 -15.21 0.80 2.79
N ALA A 84 -14.50 1.88 2.51
CA ALA A 84 -14.98 3.24 2.81
C ALA A 84 -16.19 3.65 1.96
N ASP A 85 -16.29 3.12 0.74
CA ASP A 85 -17.26 3.49 -0.29
C ASP A 85 -18.31 2.39 -0.57
N HIS A 86 -17.99 1.12 -0.30
CA HIS A 86 -18.88 -0.01 -0.56
C HIS A 86 -18.67 -1.16 0.45
N THR A 87 -19.56 -2.14 0.40
CA THR A 87 -19.46 -3.36 1.21
C THR A 87 -19.57 -4.56 0.28
N GLU A 88 -18.59 -5.45 0.36
CA GLU A 88 -18.60 -6.74 -0.31
C GLU A 88 -18.97 -7.83 0.69
N ALA A 89 -19.81 -8.78 0.26
CA ALA A 89 -20.22 -9.91 1.08
C ALA A 89 -20.16 -11.19 0.25
N ASP A 90 -19.23 -12.05 0.61
CA ASP A 90 -19.11 -13.40 0.05
C ASP A 90 -19.77 -14.40 0.97
N ARG A 91 -20.64 -15.25 0.41
CA ARG A 91 -21.31 -16.30 1.13
C ARG A 91 -20.81 -17.67 0.70
N VAL A 92 -20.33 -18.44 1.65
CA VAL A 92 -19.87 -19.81 1.47
C VAL A 92 -20.79 -20.74 2.24
N TYR A 93 -21.46 -21.68 1.57
CA TYR A 93 -22.29 -22.68 2.21
C TYR A 93 -21.44 -23.82 2.78
N PHE A 94 -21.86 -24.40 3.90
CA PHE A 94 -21.14 -25.50 4.54
C PHE A 94 -20.93 -26.68 3.61
N LYS A 95 -21.90 -26.96 2.74
CA LYS A 95 -21.80 -28.01 1.71
C LYS A 95 -20.64 -27.79 0.70
N ASP A 96 -20.30 -26.51 0.47
CA ASP A 96 -19.26 -26.12 -0.51
C ASP A 96 -17.87 -26.03 0.16
N VAL A 97 -17.78 -26.26 1.47
CA VAL A 97 -16.51 -26.31 2.19
C VAL A 97 -15.91 -27.72 2.05
N ALA A 98 -14.67 -27.79 1.63
CA ALA A 98 -13.89 -29.04 1.54
C ALA A 98 -13.19 -29.36 2.87
N SER A 99 -12.53 -28.35 3.48
CA SER A 99 -11.78 -28.53 4.72
C SER A 99 -11.59 -27.21 5.45
N VAL A 100 -11.29 -27.31 6.75
CA VAL A 100 -10.78 -26.20 7.58
C VAL A 100 -9.29 -26.41 7.74
N GLU A 101 -8.50 -25.44 7.29
CA GLU A 101 -7.04 -25.48 7.41
C GLU A 101 -6.58 -24.61 8.58
N TYR A 102 -5.75 -25.18 9.43
CA TYR A 102 -4.96 -24.44 10.40
C TYR A 102 -3.52 -24.37 9.91
N VAL A 103 -3.02 -23.17 9.70
CA VAL A 103 -1.69 -22.95 9.15
C VAL A 103 -0.82 -22.26 10.16
N LYS A 104 0.38 -22.81 10.37
CA LYS A 104 1.43 -22.28 11.24
C LYS A 104 2.50 -21.60 10.39
N ASN A 105 3.22 -20.66 11.02
CA ASN A 105 4.34 -19.93 10.42
C ASN A 105 3.98 -19.10 9.18
N THR A 106 2.73 -18.62 9.10
CA THR A 106 2.29 -17.70 8.03
C THR A 106 2.83 -16.28 8.24
N ARG A 107 2.69 -15.44 7.23
CA ARG A 107 2.96 -13.99 7.32
C ARG A 107 1.72 -13.22 6.89
N PRO A 108 1.36 -12.09 7.49
CA PRO A 108 2.12 -11.31 8.50
C PRO A 108 2.01 -11.82 9.94
N ARG A 109 1.09 -12.76 10.23
CA ARG A 109 0.90 -13.34 11.57
C ARG A 109 1.18 -14.83 11.56
N PRO A 110 1.76 -15.40 12.64
CA PRO A 110 2.25 -16.76 12.64
C PRO A 110 1.17 -17.84 12.57
N PHE A 111 -0.08 -17.52 12.93
CA PHE A 111 -1.17 -18.49 12.95
C PHE A 111 -2.35 -18.02 12.12
N GLU A 112 -2.90 -18.93 11.32
CA GLU A 112 -4.04 -18.63 10.46
C GLU A 112 -4.99 -19.83 10.43
N VAL A 113 -6.30 -19.54 10.46
CA VAL A 113 -7.37 -20.49 10.18
C VAL A 113 -8.02 -20.08 8.87
N ALA A 114 -8.08 -20.97 7.91
CA ALA A 114 -8.67 -20.75 6.61
C ALA A 114 -9.70 -21.84 6.28
N ILE A 115 -10.66 -21.50 5.44
CA ILE A 115 -11.67 -22.41 4.90
C ILE A 115 -11.33 -22.62 3.43
N ILE A 116 -11.23 -23.87 3.03
CA ILE A 116 -11.01 -24.25 1.64
C ILE A 116 -12.32 -24.77 1.08
N THR A 117 -12.74 -24.23 -0.06
CA THR A 117 -13.93 -24.70 -0.76
C THR A 117 -13.63 -25.91 -1.65
N VAL A 118 -14.65 -26.64 -2.06
CA VAL A 118 -14.52 -27.72 -3.05
C VAL A 118 -14.01 -27.26 -4.42
N LYS A 119 -14.11 -25.96 -4.69
CA LYS A 119 -13.56 -25.33 -5.90
C LYS A 119 -12.08 -24.98 -5.76
N GLY A 120 -11.53 -25.05 -4.55
CA GLY A 120 -10.16 -24.65 -4.23
C GLY A 120 -10.01 -23.18 -3.80
N ASP A 121 -11.11 -22.43 -3.68
CA ASP A 121 -11.05 -21.07 -3.16
C ASP A 121 -10.70 -21.10 -1.67
N ARG A 122 -9.89 -20.15 -1.24
CA ARG A 122 -9.40 -20.04 0.12
C ARG A 122 -9.92 -18.77 0.79
N TYR A 123 -10.62 -18.93 1.90
CA TYR A 123 -11.16 -17.84 2.70
C TYR A 123 -10.51 -17.83 4.08
N VAL A 124 -9.83 -16.74 4.43
CA VAL A 124 -9.20 -16.59 5.74
C VAL A 124 -10.28 -16.28 6.76
N TYR A 125 -10.44 -17.20 7.73
CA TYR A 125 -11.38 -17.04 8.82
C TYR A 125 -10.80 -16.19 9.95
N LYS A 126 -9.57 -16.47 10.37
CA LYS A 126 -8.89 -15.73 11.44
C LYS A 126 -7.38 -15.82 11.30
N GLN A 127 -6.72 -14.72 11.67
CA GLN A 127 -5.26 -14.67 11.84
C GLN A 127 -4.92 -14.13 13.23
N GLY A 128 -3.85 -14.61 13.83
CA GLY A 128 -3.42 -14.19 15.16
C GLY A 128 -1.95 -14.48 15.45
N ASP A 129 -1.49 -13.85 16.54
CA ASP A 129 -0.14 -14.06 17.07
C ASP A 129 -0.12 -15.19 18.12
N GLU A 130 -1.30 -15.63 18.56
CA GLU A 130 -1.50 -16.77 19.44
C GLU A 130 -2.00 -18.00 18.67
N PRO A 131 -1.73 -19.23 19.13
CA PRO A 131 -2.23 -20.45 18.52
C PRO A 131 -3.75 -20.44 18.37
N LEU A 132 -4.24 -20.82 17.19
CA LEU A 132 -5.66 -20.79 16.82
C LEU A 132 -6.23 -22.22 16.60
N ASP A 133 -5.53 -23.25 17.06
CA ASP A 133 -5.89 -24.65 16.93
C ASP A 133 -7.28 -24.96 17.50
N PHE A 134 -7.58 -24.48 18.71
CA PHE A 134 -8.89 -24.65 19.34
C PHE A 134 -10.02 -24.06 18.48
N GLN A 135 -9.80 -22.88 17.90
CA GLN A 135 -10.80 -22.21 17.06
C GLN A 135 -10.96 -22.94 15.71
N ALA A 136 -9.88 -23.47 15.15
CA ALA A 136 -9.94 -24.27 13.93
C ALA A 136 -10.69 -25.59 14.15
N HIS A 137 -10.45 -26.28 15.27
CA HIS A 137 -11.21 -27.47 15.65
C HIS A 137 -12.70 -27.17 15.88
N THR A 138 -13.01 -26.14 16.67
CA THR A 138 -14.41 -25.73 16.91
C THR A 138 -15.12 -25.39 15.59
N LEU A 139 -14.45 -24.73 14.66
CA LEU A 139 -15.01 -24.41 13.35
C LEU A 139 -15.23 -25.68 12.52
N SER A 140 -14.28 -26.60 12.50
CA SER A 140 -14.40 -27.87 11.74
C SER A 140 -15.54 -28.73 12.25
N GLU A 141 -15.73 -28.80 13.57
CA GLU A 141 -16.87 -29.49 14.20
C GLU A 141 -18.20 -28.81 13.88
N LEU A 142 -18.23 -27.47 13.91
CA LEU A 142 -19.44 -26.70 13.64
C LEU A 142 -19.98 -26.90 12.21
N ILE A 143 -19.09 -26.99 11.24
CA ILE A 143 -19.43 -27.14 9.82
C ILE A 143 -19.36 -28.61 9.36
N GLU A 144 -18.99 -29.54 10.25
CA GLU A 144 -18.84 -30.99 9.99
C GLU A 144 -17.90 -31.28 8.81
N ARG A 145 -16.75 -30.58 8.79
CA ARG A 145 -15.74 -30.73 7.73
C ARG A 145 -14.37 -31.11 8.31
N PRO A 146 -13.56 -31.83 7.53
CA PRO A 146 -12.25 -32.27 7.99
C PRO A 146 -11.33 -31.12 8.37
N TYR A 147 -10.62 -31.29 9.49
CA TYR A 147 -9.55 -30.43 9.93
C TYR A 147 -8.24 -30.84 9.28
N VAL A 148 -7.48 -29.88 8.78
CA VAL A 148 -6.16 -30.09 8.16
C VAL A 148 -5.18 -29.10 8.78
N GLU A 149 -4.08 -29.62 9.32
CA GLU A 149 -2.99 -28.79 9.82
C GLU A 149 -1.89 -28.70 8.77
N ARG A 150 -1.41 -27.48 8.52
CA ARG A 150 -0.26 -27.18 7.64
C ARG A 150 0.76 -26.34 8.36
N ASP A 151 2.03 -26.55 8.03
CA ASP A 151 3.14 -25.71 8.44
C ASP A 151 3.79 -25.12 7.19
N GLU A 152 3.76 -23.82 7.04
CA GLU A 152 4.39 -23.11 5.89
C GLU A 152 5.93 -23.11 5.98
N SER A 153 6.52 -23.57 7.09
CA SER A 153 7.98 -23.77 7.18
C SER A 153 8.52 -24.90 6.26
N GLY A 154 7.65 -25.55 5.47
CA GLY A 154 8.04 -26.51 4.43
C GLY A 154 7.87 -27.98 4.77
N ALA A 155 7.22 -28.33 5.87
CA ALA A 155 6.90 -29.72 6.21
C ALA A 155 5.38 -29.93 6.29
N SER A 156 4.82 -30.61 5.31
CA SER A 156 3.49 -31.23 5.46
C SER A 156 3.59 -32.38 6.46
N VAL A 157 3.01 -32.23 7.63
CA VAL A 157 2.87 -33.34 8.59
C VAL A 157 1.59 -34.10 8.25
N PRO A 158 1.68 -35.33 7.73
CA PRO A 158 0.49 -36.17 7.58
C PRO A 158 0.04 -36.61 8.97
N HIS A 159 -1.11 -36.15 9.43
CA HIS A 159 -1.74 -36.73 10.62
C HIS A 159 -2.18 -38.15 10.29
N GLY A 160 -1.47 -39.11 10.93
CA GLY A 160 -1.85 -40.51 10.91
C GLY A 160 -3.23 -40.68 11.54
N GLN A 161 -4.07 -41.38 10.82
CA GLN A 161 -5.30 -41.97 11.30
C GLN A 161 -4.96 -42.95 12.45
N ASN A 162 -5.57 -42.71 13.61
CA ASN A 162 -5.79 -43.78 14.62
C ASN A 162 -7.29 -43.93 14.82
#